data_68ef422525032594c93759b517b43bd4
#
_entry.id   68ef422525032594c93759b517b43bd4
#
_cell.length_a   1.000
_cell.length_b   1.000
_cell.length_c   1.000
_cell.angle_alpha   90.00
_cell.angle_beta   90.00
_cell.angle_gamma   90.00
#
_symmetry.space_group_name_H-M   'P 1'
#
loop_
_entity.id
_entity.type
_entity.pdbx_description
1 polymer ?
#
loop_
_entity_poly.entity_id
_entity_poly.type
_entity_poly.pdbx_seq_one_letter_code
_entity_poly.pdbx_strand_id
1 'polypeptide(L)'
;MSSRRHFIKSAIAMGTLAVAGRALANPRSPSGLGAGPQLKLGITDLSFHRMTGALVTAVLEQRGYRVTRSHAPHEANFERLASGEIDLLASAWLPASHGIYKAEVEKRVAVRELGLHYQPYALWGVPEYVPVDQVAEVADLLRPEVRRRMTPQIQGIGPGAGISRFSREIMRVYELEQAGYRFLNGTQEQCLAAFEQAVAEQRWAIVPLWRPQFLHAIHPIRELKEPGGLLGGVDRAVLLIREDRLDRLDGATLTALDKLRFGNELIERLDYRVSRLGEPLDRVAREAIAALQQPA
;
A
#
# COMPACT_ATOMS: atom_id res chain seq x y z
N MET A 1 -1.45 -78.02 -7.27
CA MET A 1 -1.83 -78.85 -6.11
C MET A 1 -2.70 -77.96 -5.24
N SER A 2 -4.05 -78.08 -5.33
CA SER A 2 -4.93 -78.88 -4.45
C SER A 2 -4.86 -78.39 -3.01
N SER A 3 -5.90 -77.96 -2.31
CA SER A 3 -7.27 -78.41 -2.18
C SER A 3 -8.06 -77.51 -1.21
N ARG A 4 -9.24 -77.07 -1.60
CA ARG A 4 -10.58 -77.41 -1.07
C ARG A 4 -10.94 -77.00 0.37
N ARG A 5 -11.95 -76.08 0.42
CA ARG A 5 -13.33 -76.28 0.96
C ARG A 5 -13.46 -76.41 2.49
N HIS A 6 -14.30 -75.52 3.16
CA HIS A 6 -15.67 -75.98 3.48
C HIS A 6 -16.57 -74.80 3.92
N PHE A 7 -17.80 -74.88 3.48
CA PHE A 7 -19.00 -74.11 3.84
C PHE A 7 -19.46 -74.49 5.28
N ILE A 8 -19.99 -73.54 6.01
CA ILE A 8 -21.15 -73.76 6.90
C ILE A 8 -22.01 -72.51 6.92
N LYS A 9 -23.29 -72.67 6.55
CA LYS A 9 -24.41 -71.72 6.74
C LYS A 9 -24.98 -71.92 8.12
N SER A 10 -25.40 -70.83 8.81
CA SER A 10 -26.55 -70.92 9.70
C SER A 10 -27.16 -69.50 9.87
N ALA A 11 -28.49 -69.52 9.68
CA ALA A 11 -29.38 -68.40 9.71
C ALA A 11 -30.05 -68.20 11.11
N ILE A 12 -30.80 -67.07 11.23
CA ILE A 12 -31.86 -66.74 12.21
C ILE A 12 -31.35 -65.96 13.41
N ALA A 13 -31.84 -64.77 13.70
CA ALA A 13 -33.21 -64.30 13.97
C ALA A 13 -33.32 -62.78 14.04
N MET A 14 -34.47 -62.25 13.66
CA MET A 14 -34.92 -60.88 13.83
C MET A 14 -34.95 -60.41 15.26
N GLY A 15 -34.50 -59.17 15.46
CA GLY A 15 -34.76 -58.38 16.67
C GLY A 15 -34.81 -56.89 16.31
N THR A 16 -36.01 -56.38 16.08
CA THR A 16 -36.26 -54.96 15.87
C THR A 16 -36.16 -54.25 17.21
N LEU A 17 -35.11 -53.43 17.42
CA LEU A 17 -35.08 -52.39 18.43
C LEU A 17 -34.99 -51.03 17.75
N ALA A 18 -36.06 -50.28 17.84
CA ALA A 18 -36.07 -48.85 17.49
C ALA A 18 -35.27 -48.09 18.51
N VAL A 19 -34.10 -47.59 18.16
CA VAL A 19 -33.35 -46.59 18.96
C VAL A 19 -33.53 -45.24 18.31
N ALA A 20 -34.23 -44.36 19.04
CA ALA A 20 -34.36 -42.96 18.68
C ALA A 20 -32.98 -42.32 18.51
N GLY A 21 -32.58 -42.01 17.30
CA GLY A 21 -31.35 -41.30 16.98
C GLY A 21 -31.48 -39.83 17.40
N ARG A 22 -30.85 -39.48 18.54
CA ARG A 22 -30.48 -38.09 18.81
C ARG A 22 -29.50 -37.67 17.68
N ALA A 23 -29.95 -36.77 16.81
CA ALA A 23 -29.11 -36.06 15.91
C ALA A 23 -28.04 -35.29 16.73
N LEU A 24 -26.83 -35.81 16.78
CA LEU A 24 -25.67 -35.06 17.24
C LEU A 24 -25.45 -33.98 16.17
N ALA A 25 -25.72 -32.75 16.56
CA ALA A 25 -25.34 -31.57 15.77
C ALA A 25 -23.83 -31.66 15.51
N ASN A 26 -23.47 -31.89 14.25
CA ASN A 26 -22.10 -31.79 13.79
C ASN A 26 -21.58 -30.39 14.17
N PRO A 27 -20.46 -30.26 14.87
CA PRO A 27 -19.82 -28.95 15.02
C PRO A 27 -19.47 -28.47 13.59
N ARG A 28 -20.08 -27.38 13.18
CA ARG A 28 -19.71 -26.69 11.94
C ARG A 28 -18.21 -26.45 11.97
N SER A 29 -17.48 -27.17 11.16
CA SER A 29 -16.10 -26.84 10.82
C SER A 29 -16.09 -25.40 10.31
N PRO A 30 -15.12 -24.54 10.74
CA PRO A 30 -14.95 -23.22 10.17
C PRO A 30 -14.27 -23.32 8.79
N SER A 31 -14.98 -23.87 7.81
CA SER A 31 -14.54 -23.94 6.42
C SER A 31 -15.43 -23.04 5.59
N GLY A 32 -15.12 -21.77 5.59
CA GLY A 32 -15.84 -20.75 4.86
C GLY A 32 -14.97 -19.57 4.49
N LEU A 33 -13.74 -19.80 4.04
CA LEU A 33 -13.03 -18.77 3.31
C LEU A 33 -13.67 -18.66 1.91
N GLY A 34 -14.55 -17.65 1.75
CA GLY A 34 -14.86 -17.05 0.48
C GLY A 34 -15.82 -17.78 -0.46
N ALA A 35 -17.07 -17.97 -0.05
CA ALA A 35 -18.16 -18.23 -1.01
C ALA A 35 -18.67 -16.95 -1.71
N GLY A 36 -18.17 -15.78 -1.29
CA GLY A 36 -18.60 -14.48 -1.78
C GLY A 36 -18.06 -14.08 -3.16
N PRO A 37 -18.53 -12.96 -3.71
CA PRO A 37 -18.06 -12.45 -4.99
C PRO A 37 -16.55 -12.23 -4.99
N GLN A 38 -15.93 -12.46 -6.15
CA GLN A 38 -14.52 -12.20 -6.35
C GLN A 38 -14.32 -10.73 -6.76
N LEU A 39 -13.36 -10.08 -6.11
CA LEU A 39 -12.94 -8.70 -6.41
C LEU A 39 -11.45 -8.68 -6.79
N LYS A 40 -11.10 -7.85 -7.76
CA LYS A 40 -9.73 -7.63 -8.20
C LYS A 40 -9.25 -6.28 -7.70
N LEU A 41 -8.27 -6.28 -6.79
CA LEU A 41 -7.69 -5.09 -6.18
C LEU A 41 -6.32 -4.79 -6.77
N GLY A 42 -6.20 -3.64 -7.43
CA GLY A 42 -4.92 -3.08 -7.86
C GLY A 42 -4.21 -2.40 -6.70
N ILE A 43 -2.90 -2.59 -6.65
CA ILE A 43 -2.03 -2.03 -5.61
C ILE A 43 -0.77 -1.50 -6.28
N THR A 44 -0.43 -0.25 -6.05
CA THR A 44 0.84 0.29 -6.52
C THR A 44 2.01 -0.42 -5.83
N ASP A 45 3.04 -0.75 -6.61
CA ASP A 45 4.13 -1.62 -6.17
C ASP A 45 5.17 -0.87 -5.33
N LEU A 46 4.72 -0.35 -4.17
CA LEU A 46 5.52 0.27 -3.12
C LEU A 46 5.07 -0.29 -1.77
N SER A 47 5.98 -0.35 -0.79
CA SER A 47 5.75 -1.05 0.48
C SER A 47 4.51 -0.59 1.24
N PHE A 48 4.34 0.70 1.46
CA PHE A 48 3.19 1.28 2.16
C PHE A 48 1.87 1.12 1.38
N HIS A 49 1.89 1.12 0.04
CA HIS A 49 0.71 0.79 -0.78
C HIS A 49 0.35 -0.69 -0.65
N ARG A 50 1.33 -1.58 -0.62
CA ARG A 50 1.11 -3.01 -0.35
C ARG A 50 0.49 -3.22 1.03
N MET A 51 0.97 -2.48 2.06
CA MET A 51 0.39 -2.51 3.40
C MET A 51 -1.07 -2.04 3.39
N THR A 52 -1.36 -0.90 2.76
CA THR A 52 -2.74 -0.38 2.64
C THR A 52 -3.65 -1.34 1.88
N GLY A 53 -3.16 -1.92 0.78
CA GLY A 53 -3.91 -2.94 0.01
C GLY A 53 -4.20 -4.19 0.82
N ALA A 54 -3.27 -4.61 1.69
CA ALA A 54 -3.49 -5.74 2.59
C ALA A 54 -4.54 -5.44 3.68
N LEU A 55 -4.57 -4.21 4.22
CA LEU A 55 -5.61 -3.75 5.15
C LEU A 55 -6.99 -3.75 4.50
N VAL A 56 -7.12 -3.20 3.27
CA VAL A 56 -8.37 -3.23 2.50
C VAL A 56 -8.79 -4.67 2.21
N THR A 57 -7.85 -5.54 1.84
CA THR A 57 -8.10 -6.96 1.62
C THR A 57 -8.65 -7.63 2.88
N ALA A 58 -8.04 -7.40 4.04
CA ALA A 58 -8.48 -7.98 5.31
C ALA A 58 -9.92 -7.58 5.67
N VAL A 59 -10.30 -6.31 5.42
CA VAL A 59 -11.67 -5.83 5.62
C VAL A 59 -12.66 -6.53 4.68
N LEU A 60 -12.32 -6.67 3.41
CA LEU A 60 -13.18 -7.35 2.42
C LEU A 60 -13.32 -8.85 2.72
N GLU A 61 -12.23 -9.53 3.08
CA GLU A 61 -12.25 -10.96 3.43
C GLU A 61 -13.09 -11.24 4.69
N GLN A 62 -13.01 -10.38 5.72
CA GLN A 62 -13.86 -10.48 6.92
C GLN A 62 -15.36 -10.35 6.58
N ARG A 63 -15.69 -9.71 5.45
CA ARG A 63 -17.05 -9.55 4.94
C ARG A 63 -17.46 -10.63 3.94
N GLY A 64 -16.61 -11.67 3.76
CA GLY A 64 -16.89 -12.83 2.94
C GLY A 64 -16.49 -12.71 1.46
N TYR A 65 -15.85 -11.61 1.05
CA TYR A 65 -15.35 -11.44 -0.32
C TYR A 65 -14.06 -12.22 -0.54
N ARG A 66 -13.85 -12.66 -1.79
CA ARG A 66 -12.54 -13.17 -2.24
C ARG A 66 -11.80 -12.06 -2.96
N VAL A 67 -10.59 -11.73 -2.52
CA VAL A 67 -9.80 -10.65 -3.11
C VAL A 67 -8.58 -11.21 -3.83
N THR A 68 -8.47 -10.91 -5.12
CA THR A 68 -7.24 -11.13 -5.89
C THR A 68 -6.50 -9.81 -5.98
N ARG A 69 -5.29 -9.76 -5.43
CA ARG A 69 -4.42 -8.59 -5.47
C ARG A 69 -3.50 -8.66 -6.70
N SER A 70 -3.32 -7.53 -7.37
CA SER A 70 -2.33 -7.36 -8.43
C SER A 70 -1.47 -6.13 -8.16
N HIS A 71 -0.19 -6.20 -8.49
CA HIS A 71 0.77 -5.14 -8.27
C HIS A 71 1.26 -4.59 -9.61
N ALA A 72 1.39 -3.26 -9.72
CA ALA A 72 1.91 -2.60 -10.90
C ALA A 72 2.43 -1.19 -10.56
N PRO A 73 3.22 -0.54 -11.42
CA PRO A 73 3.52 0.88 -11.33
C PRO A 73 2.25 1.75 -11.31
N HIS A 74 2.41 3.02 -10.90
CA HIS A 74 1.29 3.96 -10.75
C HIS A 74 0.39 4.01 -11.98
N GLU A 75 0.93 4.43 -13.12
CA GLU A 75 0.20 4.61 -14.38
C GLU A 75 -0.47 3.32 -14.86
N ALA A 76 0.23 2.19 -14.73
CA ALA A 76 -0.29 0.90 -15.17
C ALA A 76 -1.51 0.45 -14.34
N ASN A 77 -1.56 0.75 -13.04
CA ASN A 77 -2.73 0.45 -12.21
C ASN A 77 -3.95 1.27 -12.60
N PHE A 78 -3.76 2.56 -12.93
CA PHE A 78 -4.87 3.39 -13.41
C PHE A 78 -5.37 2.93 -14.78
N GLU A 79 -4.48 2.49 -15.68
CA GLU A 79 -4.87 1.88 -16.96
C GLU A 79 -5.67 0.57 -16.74
N ARG A 80 -5.23 -0.28 -15.81
CA ARG A 80 -5.96 -1.50 -15.45
C ARG A 80 -7.34 -1.20 -14.84
N LEU A 81 -7.46 -0.12 -14.06
CA LEU A 81 -8.75 0.34 -13.56
C LEU A 81 -9.64 0.81 -14.72
N ALA A 82 -9.11 1.60 -15.65
CA ALA A 82 -9.85 2.09 -16.82
C ALA A 82 -10.32 0.95 -17.74
N SER A 83 -9.48 -0.06 -17.98
CA SER A 83 -9.81 -1.22 -18.81
C SER A 83 -10.74 -2.25 -18.14
N GLY A 84 -10.90 -2.19 -16.81
CA GLY A 84 -11.66 -3.17 -16.03
C GLY A 84 -10.91 -4.47 -15.73
N GLU A 85 -9.60 -4.47 -15.90
CA GLU A 85 -8.74 -5.56 -15.43
C GLU A 85 -8.76 -5.67 -13.90
N ILE A 86 -8.88 -4.53 -13.20
CA ILE A 86 -9.14 -4.44 -11.76
C ILE A 86 -10.48 -3.74 -11.49
N ASP A 87 -11.13 -4.10 -10.39
CA ASP A 87 -12.40 -3.51 -9.94
C ASP A 87 -12.18 -2.30 -9.03
N LEU A 88 -11.12 -2.37 -8.21
CA LEU A 88 -10.73 -1.37 -7.21
C LEU A 88 -9.24 -1.07 -7.30
N LEU A 89 -8.86 0.14 -6.90
CA LEU A 89 -7.47 0.56 -6.73
C LEU A 89 -7.26 1.14 -5.33
N ALA A 90 -6.42 0.49 -4.52
CA ALA A 90 -6.10 0.94 -3.18
C ALA A 90 -5.15 2.13 -3.19
N SER A 91 -5.38 3.08 -2.27
CA SER A 91 -4.44 4.13 -1.93
C SER A 91 -4.10 5.06 -3.10
N ALA A 92 -5.11 5.50 -3.85
CA ALA A 92 -4.95 6.59 -4.82
C ALA A 92 -4.73 7.92 -4.08
N TRP A 93 -3.66 8.63 -4.40
CA TRP A 93 -3.29 9.92 -3.76
C TRP A 93 -3.79 11.09 -4.60
N LEU A 94 -4.77 11.81 -4.10
CA LEU A 94 -5.50 12.84 -4.84
C LEU A 94 -5.52 14.18 -4.09
N PRO A 95 -5.40 15.31 -4.77
CA PRO A 95 -5.41 15.45 -6.24
C PRO A 95 -4.00 15.48 -6.88
N ALA A 96 -2.93 15.82 -6.13
CA ALA A 96 -1.65 16.23 -6.72
C ALA A 96 -0.87 15.05 -7.33
N SER A 97 -0.74 13.95 -6.60
CA SER A 97 0.11 12.84 -7.03
C SER A 97 -0.50 12.00 -8.14
N HIS A 98 -1.78 11.64 -8.05
CA HIS A 98 -2.42 10.72 -9.00
C HIS A 98 -3.60 11.32 -9.77
N GLY A 99 -3.93 12.61 -9.56
CA GLY A 99 -5.05 13.26 -10.24
C GLY A 99 -4.96 13.22 -11.76
N ILE A 100 -3.76 13.33 -12.32
CA ILE A 100 -3.54 13.21 -13.77
C ILE A 100 -3.96 11.84 -14.32
N TYR A 101 -3.70 10.77 -13.57
CA TYR A 101 -4.09 9.41 -13.95
C TYR A 101 -5.59 9.17 -13.76
N LYS A 102 -6.16 9.68 -12.65
CA LYS A 102 -7.60 9.60 -12.38
C LYS A 102 -8.39 10.29 -13.50
N ALA A 103 -7.94 11.47 -13.93
CA ALA A 103 -8.59 12.20 -15.03
C ALA A 103 -8.60 11.40 -16.36
N GLU A 104 -7.55 10.63 -16.64
CA GLU A 104 -7.54 9.74 -17.82
C GLU A 104 -8.49 8.55 -17.67
N VAL A 105 -8.61 7.98 -16.46
CA VAL A 105 -9.60 6.93 -16.18
C VAL A 105 -11.01 7.46 -16.40
N GLU A 106 -11.33 8.64 -15.88
CA GLU A 106 -12.68 9.24 -15.93
C GLU A 106 -13.14 9.61 -17.33
N LYS A 107 -12.26 9.69 -18.32
CA LYS A 107 -12.64 9.78 -19.72
C LYS A 107 -13.27 8.50 -20.29
N ARG A 108 -13.05 7.35 -19.61
CA ARG A 108 -13.45 6.03 -20.09
C ARG A 108 -14.48 5.34 -19.20
N VAL A 109 -14.42 5.57 -17.89
CA VAL A 109 -15.29 4.95 -16.90
C VAL A 109 -15.43 5.83 -15.67
N ALA A 110 -16.64 5.91 -15.12
CA ALA A 110 -16.88 6.60 -13.85
C ALA A 110 -16.28 5.81 -12.68
N VAL A 111 -15.64 6.52 -11.77
CA VAL A 111 -15.08 5.96 -10.54
C VAL A 111 -15.56 6.72 -9.31
N ARG A 112 -15.75 5.98 -8.21
CA ARG A 112 -16.11 6.54 -6.91
C ARG A 112 -14.92 6.47 -5.97
N GLU A 113 -14.69 7.55 -5.23
CA GLU A 113 -13.74 7.60 -4.12
C GLU A 113 -14.40 7.09 -2.84
N LEU A 114 -13.75 6.21 -2.11
CA LEU A 114 -14.20 5.68 -0.84
C LEU A 114 -13.10 5.83 0.21
N GLY A 115 -13.49 6.24 1.40
CA GLY A 115 -12.60 6.36 2.53
C GLY A 115 -11.65 7.56 2.47
N LEU A 116 -10.93 7.72 3.55
CA LEU A 116 -9.73 8.56 3.65
C LEU A 116 -8.72 7.76 4.46
N HIS A 117 -7.97 6.90 3.78
CA HIS A 117 -7.05 5.96 4.44
C HIS A 117 -6.02 6.71 5.29
N TYR A 118 -5.43 7.76 4.73
CA TYR A 118 -4.47 8.67 5.37
C TYR A 118 -4.29 9.93 4.52
N GLN A 119 -3.50 10.89 5.01
CA GLN A 119 -3.21 12.15 4.33
C GLN A 119 -1.73 12.20 3.92
N PRO A 120 -1.39 11.67 2.74
CA PRO A 120 -0.02 11.64 2.28
C PRO A 120 0.45 12.98 1.75
N TYR A 121 1.77 13.19 1.79
CA TYR A 121 2.41 14.29 1.10
C TYR A 121 3.84 13.93 0.69
N ALA A 122 4.32 14.61 -0.35
CA ALA A 122 5.68 14.49 -0.84
C ALA A 122 6.60 15.51 -0.14
N LEU A 123 7.86 15.17 0.02
CA LEU A 123 8.87 16.02 0.62
C LEU A 123 10.25 15.80 -0.01
N TRP A 124 11.13 16.79 0.09
CA TRP A 124 12.57 16.60 0.03
C TRP A 124 13.13 16.68 1.44
N GLY A 125 13.84 15.64 1.85
CA GLY A 125 14.44 15.56 3.18
C GLY A 125 15.96 15.52 3.13
N VAL A 126 16.57 15.84 4.26
CA VAL A 126 18.00 15.67 4.53
C VAL A 126 18.16 14.94 5.86
N PRO A 127 19.27 14.22 6.08
CA PRO A 127 19.59 13.71 7.41
C PRO A 127 19.61 14.83 8.45
N GLU A 128 19.11 14.56 9.66
CA GLU A 128 18.96 15.58 10.71
C GLU A 128 20.28 16.29 11.09
N TYR A 129 21.41 15.57 10.95
CA TYR A 129 22.74 16.15 11.24
C TYR A 129 23.20 17.21 10.22
N VAL A 130 22.50 17.40 9.10
CA VAL A 130 22.78 18.50 8.17
C VAL A 130 22.34 19.80 8.85
N PRO A 131 23.24 20.79 9.07
CA PRO A 131 22.92 21.98 9.86
C PRO A 131 21.79 22.80 9.24
N VAL A 132 20.77 23.13 10.04
CA VAL A 132 19.60 23.87 9.57
C VAL A 132 19.90 25.30 9.14
N ASP A 133 20.89 25.94 9.75
CA ASP A 133 21.39 27.27 9.39
C ASP A 133 22.12 27.29 8.03
N GLN A 134 22.55 26.11 7.55
CA GLN A 134 23.17 25.97 6.24
C GLN A 134 22.19 25.44 5.17
N VAL A 135 21.26 24.56 5.52
CA VAL A 135 20.31 23.97 4.58
C VAL A 135 18.93 23.88 5.22
N ALA A 136 18.11 24.93 5.09
CA ALA A 136 16.75 24.99 5.58
C ALA A 136 15.71 24.76 4.47
N GLU A 137 16.05 25.17 3.25
CA GLU A 137 15.13 25.13 2.11
C GLU A 137 15.84 24.69 0.81
N VAL A 138 15.05 24.40 -0.22
CA VAL A 138 15.58 23.97 -1.52
C VAL A 138 16.52 24.99 -2.15
N ALA A 139 16.23 26.29 -1.99
CA ALA A 139 17.09 27.34 -2.55
C ALA A 139 18.50 27.36 -1.96
N ASP A 140 18.69 26.90 -0.71
CA ASP A 140 20.01 26.81 -0.08
C ASP A 140 20.97 25.86 -0.81
N LEU A 141 20.45 24.92 -1.57
CA LEU A 141 21.24 23.98 -2.39
C LEU A 141 22.08 24.70 -3.44
N LEU A 142 21.74 25.92 -3.81
CA LEU A 142 22.50 26.72 -4.78
C LEU A 142 23.71 27.41 -4.18
N ARG A 143 23.82 27.50 -2.85
CA ARG A 143 24.92 28.16 -2.15
C ARG A 143 26.24 27.40 -2.38
N PRO A 144 27.35 28.06 -2.74
CA PRO A 144 28.61 27.40 -3.07
C PRO A 144 29.16 26.49 -1.97
N GLU A 145 29.01 26.89 -0.71
CA GLU A 145 29.45 26.12 0.46
C GLU A 145 28.60 24.84 0.66
N VAL A 146 27.30 24.89 0.36
CA VAL A 146 26.39 23.74 0.41
C VAL A 146 26.72 22.76 -0.73
N ARG A 147 26.86 23.27 -1.96
CA ARG A 147 27.18 22.48 -3.15
C ARG A 147 28.45 21.65 -2.99
N ARG A 148 29.47 22.19 -2.30
CA ARG A 148 30.73 21.46 -2.05
C ARG A 148 30.60 20.29 -1.09
N ARG A 149 29.57 20.28 -0.26
CA ARG A 149 29.33 19.26 0.79
C ARG A 149 28.21 18.30 0.44
N MET A 150 27.19 18.77 -0.28
CA MET A 150 26.02 17.99 -0.62
C MET A 150 26.36 16.95 -1.70
N THR A 151 25.89 15.74 -1.53
CA THR A 151 25.93 14.71 -2.56
C THR A 151 25.18 15.21 -3.80
N PRO A 152 25.82 15.28 -4.97
CA PRO A 152 25.18 15.89 -6.14
C PRO A 152 24.11 14.98 -6.77
N GLN A 153 24.12 13.69 -6.48
CA GLN A 153 23.14 12.73 -6.99
C GLN A 153 21.94 12.66 -6.04
N ILE A 154 20.75 12.89 -6.58
CA ILE A 154 19.46 12.80 -5.90
C ILE A 154 18.75 11.57 -6.44
N GLN A 155 18.71 10.50 -5.66
CA GLN A 155 18.09 9.24 -6.06
C GLN A 155 16.60 9.26 -5.75
N GLY A 156 15.78 9.29 -6.76
CA GLY A 156 14.32 9.16 -6.67
C GLY A 156 13.83 7.76 -7.02
N ILE A 157 12.51 7.64 -7.21
CA ILE A 157 11.82 6.39 -7.56
C ILE A 157 11.31 6.42 -9.03
N GLY A 158 10.43 5.50 -9.39
CA GLY A 158 9.91 5.38 -10.76
C GLY A 158 9.35 6.69 -11.33
N PRO A 159 9.49 6.92 -12.65
CA PRO A 159 9.18 8.22 -13.27
C PRO A 159 7.71 8.63 -13.17
N GLY A 160 6.78 7.67 -13.05
CA GLY A 160 5.34 7.91 -12.90
C GLY A 160 4.91 8.33 -11.49
N ALA A 161 5.75 8.17 -10.47
CA ALA A 161 5.42 8.60 -9.11
C ALA A 161 5.29 10.13 -9.02
N GLY A 162 4.35 10.62 -8.18
CA GLY A 162 4.16 12.05 -7.94
C GLY A 162 5.45 12.74 -7.51
N ILE A 163 6.12 12.20 -6.49
CA ILE A 163 7.40 12.74 -5.99
C ILE A 163 8.47 12.84 -7.09
N SER A 164 8.54 11.89 -8.02
CA SER A 164 9.51 11.94 -9.12
C SER A 164 9.18 13.04 -10.13
N ARG A 165 7.89 13.29 -10.41
CA ARG A 165 7.46 14.41 -11.25
C ARG A 165 7.74 15.74 -10.57
N PHE A 166 7.37 15.87 -9.30
CA PHE A 166 7.63 17.05 -8.49
C PHE A 166 9.13 17.35 -8.38
N SER A 167 9.94 16.32 -8.16
CA SER A 167 11.41 16.48 -8.09
C SER A 167 12.01 17.00 -9.40
N ARG A 168 11.55 16.49 -10.55
CA ARG A 168 12.00 17.02 -11.85
C ARG A 168 11.60 18.50 -12.05
N GLU A 169 10.42 18.88 -11.58
CA GLU A 169 10.00 20.28 -11.64
C GLU A 169 10.84 21.16 -10.70
N ILE A 170 11.15 20.69 -9.49
CA ILE A 170 12.09 21.37 -8.57
C ILE A 170 13.47 21.53 -9.23
N MET A 171 14.01 20.47 -9.83
CA MET A 171 15.29 20.50 -10.55
C MET A 171 15.28 21.59 -11.65
N ARG A 172 14.17 21.71 -12.38
CA ARG A 172 14.00 22.69 -13.46
C ARG A 172 13.85 24.13 -12.95
N VAL A 173 12.95 24.34 -11.99
CA VAL A 173 12.61 25.69 -11.47
C VAL A 173 13.78 26.31 -10.72
N TYR A 174 14.48 25.51 -9.91
CA TYR A 174 15.65 25.98 -9.17
C TYR A 174 16.96 25.83 -9.96
N GLU A 175 16.91 25.43 -11.22
CA GLU A 175 18.10 25.25 -12.09
C GLU A 175 19.20 24.38 -11.46
N LEU A 176 18.82 23.36 -10.69
CA LEU A 176 19.74 22.57 -9.89
C LEU A 176 20.72 21.75 -10.76
N GLU A 177 20.37 21.40 -11.99
CA GLU A 177 21.29 20.73 -12.92
C GLU A 177 22.48 21.63 -13.28
N GLN A 178 22.26 22.92 -13.50
CA GLN A 178 23.32 23.92 -13.75
C GLN A 178 24.19 24.09 -12.50
N ALA A 179 23.63 23.89 -11.31
CA ALA A 179 24.35 23.87 -10.06
C ALA A 179 25.14 22.56 -9.81
N GLY A 180 25.02 21.56 -10.70
CA GLY A 180 25.75 20.30 -10.66
C GLY A 180 25.00 19.13 -10.03
N TYR A 181 23.75 19.31 -9.61
CA TYR A 181 22.91 18.20 -9.13
C TYR A 181 22.35 17.37 -10.27
N ARG A 182 22.05 16.10 -9.99
CA ARG A 182 21.44 15.16 -10.94
C ARG A 182 20.33 14.37 -10.27
N PHE A 183 19.12 14.43 -10.81
CA PHE A 183 18.02 13.59 -10.37
C PHE A 183 17.98 12.29 -11.16
N LEU A 184 17.96 11.15 -10.46
CA LEU A 184 17.90 9.82 -11.07
C LEU A 184 16.58 9.14 -10.71
N ASN A 185 15.90 8.59 -11.71
CA ASN A 185 14.81 7.66 -11.44
C ASN A 185 15.38 6.30 -11.01
N GLY A 186 14.60 5.55 -10.22
CA GLY A 186 15.00 4.23 -9.75
C GLY A 186 13.84 3.48 -9.11
N THR A 187 14.17 2.55 -8.23
CA THR A 187 13.18 1.84 -7.41
C THR A 187 13.09 2.46 -6.01
N GLN A 188 12.06 2.07 -5.24
CA GLN A 188 11.98 2.47 -3.83
C GLN A 188 13.22 2.02 -3.07
N GLU A 189 13.66 0.79 -3.27
CA GLU A 189 14.81 0.23 -2.59
C GLU A 189 16.09 1.03 -2.89
N GLN A 190 16.29 1.46 -4.14
CA GLN A 190 17.44 2.29 -4.52
C GLN A 190 17.39 3.67 -3.85
N CYS A 191 16.21 4.29 -3.80
CA CYS A 191 16.02 5.58 -3.13
C CYS A 191 16.34 5.50 -1.64
N LEU A 192 15.78 4.51 -0.94
CA LEU A 192 16.00 4.32 0.49
C LEU A 192 17.44 3.92 0.81
N ALA A 193 18.03 3.01 0.02
CA ALA A 193 19.41 2.59 0.20
C ALA A 193 20.40 3.74 0.01
N ALA A 194 20.18 4.63 -0.96
CA ALA A 194 21.02 5.81 -1.18
C ALA A 194 21.00 6.75 0.04
N PHE A 195 19.84 6.94 0.67
CA PHE A 195 19.73 7.73 1.89
C PHE A 195 20.42 7.04 3.08
N GLU A 196 20.11 5.76 3.31
CA GLU A 196 20.71 4.99 4.42
C GLU A 196 22.23 4.91 4.31
N GLN A 197 22.75 4.74 3.09
CA GLN A 197 24.20 4.78 2.86
C GLN A 197 24.78 6.16 3.18
N ALA A 198 24.11 7.24 2.77
CA ALA A 198 24.56 8.59 3.09
C ALA A 198 24.58 8.84 4.61
N VAL A 199 23.56 8.35 5.33
CA VAL A 199 23.50 8.42 6.80
C VAL A 199 24.66 7.64 7.44
N ALA A 200 24.90 6.42 7.01
CA ALA A 200 25.99 5.58 7.53
C ALA A 200 27.37 6.21 7.33
N GLU A 201 27.57 6.91 6.22
CA GLU A 201 28.82 7.59 5.85
C GLU A 201 28.86 9.06 6.33
N GLN A 202 27.87 9.54 7.05
CA GLN A 202 27.75 10.94 7.51
C GLN A 202 27.86 11.96 6.37
N ARG A 203 27.40 11.59 5.17
CA ARG A 203 27.36 12.49 4.00
C ARG A 203 26.08 13.33 3.99
N TRP A 204 26.20 14.54 3.52
CA TRP A 204 25.02 15.34 3.22
C TRP A 204 24.33 14.82 1.95
N ALA A 205 23.07 14.51 2.05
CA ALA A 205 22.29 13.99 0.93
C ALA A 205 20.86 14.49 0.97
N ILE A 206 20.26 14.60 -0.21
CA ILE A 206 18.84 14.89 -0.38
C ILE A 206 18.14 13.56 -0.65
N VAL A 207 17.03 13.32 0.03
CA VAL A 207 16.13 12.22 -0.28
C VAL A 207 14.78 12.76 -0.73
N PRO A 208 14.34 12.48 -1.97
CA PRO A 208 12.94 12.68 -2.37
C PRO A 208 12.09 11.60 -1.72
N LEU A 209 11.23 12.00 -0.79
CA LEU A 209 10.52 11.07 0.07
C LEU A 209 9.04 11.46 0.18
N TRP A 210 8.31 10.75 0.99
CA TRP A 210 6.89 10.98 1.23
C TRP A 210 6.48 10.44 2.60
N ARG A 211 5.33 10.89 3.09
CA ARG A 211 4.62 10.22 4.20
C ARG A 211 3.31 9.62 3.68
N PRO A 212 2.92 8.42 4.13
CA PRO A 212 3.64 7.52 5.06
C PRO A 212 4.76 6.75 4.38
N GLN A 213 5.87 6.55 5.10
CA GLN A 213 6.99 5.71 4.67
C GLN A 213 7.78 5.25 5.89
N PHE A 214 8.10 3.96 5.99
CA PHE A 214 8.73 3.36 7.18
C PHE A 214 10.10 3.97 7.55
N LEU A 215 10.78 4.60 6.60
CA LEU A 215 12.09 5.21 6.84
C LEU A 215 12.04 6.28 7.95
N HIS A 216 10.90 6.98 8.09
CA HIS A 216 10.67 7.95 9.15
C HIS A 216 10.62 7.33 10.55
N ALA A 217 10.34 6.03 10.66
CA ALA A 217 10.39 5.30 11.92
C ALA A 217 11.82 4.90 12.34
N ILE A 218 12.79 4.97 11.41
CA ILE A 218 14.17 4.51 11.61
C ILE A 218 15.13 5.68 11.70
N HIS A 219 14.95 6.68 10.86
CA HIS A 219 15.87 7.81 10.74
C HIS A 219 15.15 9.13 10.99
N PRO A 220 15.73 10.02 11.80
CA PRO A 220 15.29 11.39 11.87
C PRO A 220 15.64 12.10 10.54
N ILE A 221 14.59 12.51 9.83
CA ILE A 221 14.67 13.16 8.52
C ILE A 221 14.09 14.56 8.66
N ARG A 222 14.89 15.57 8.38
CA ARG A 222 14.44 16.95 8.36
C ARG A 222 13.97 17.33 6.96
N GLU A 223 12.73 17.80 6.89
CA GLU A 223 12.12 18.25 5.64
C GLU A 223 12.69 19.61 5.21
N LEU A 224 13.02 19.74 3.94
CA LEU A 224 13.41 21.04 3.35
C LEU A 224 12.14 21.84 3.00
N LYS A 225 12.16 23.13 3.30
CA LYS A 225 11.10 24.03 2.85
C LYS A 225 11.14 24.17 1.33
N GLU A 226 9.98 24.11 0.71
CA GLU A 226 9.77 24.42 -0.71
C GLU A 226 8.58 25.39 -0.82
N PRO A 227 8.86 26.73 -0.78
CA PRO A 227 7.81 27.75 -0.71
C PRO A 227 7.04 27.93 -2.02
N GLY A 228 7.54 27.39 -3.14
CA GLY A 228 6.89 27.46 -4.46
C GLY A 228 5.71 26.50 -4.62
N GLY A 229 5.47 25.59 -3.66
CA GLY A 229 4.39 24.61 -3.73
C GLY A 229 4.63 23.48 -4.75
N LEU A 230 5.88 23.31 -5.19
CA LEU A 230 6.23 22.32 -6.22
C LEU A 230 6.13 20.87 -5.76
N LEU A 231 5.99 20.64 -4.46
CA LEU A 231 5.77 19.30 -3.87
C LEU A 231 4.30 18.87 -3.84
N GLY A 232 3.38 19.70 -4.37
CA GLY A 232 1.97 19.35 -4.58
C GLY A 232 1.07 19.43 -3.34
N GLY A 233 1.61 19.65 -2.15
CA GLY A 233 0.85 19.75 -0.90
C GLY A 233 0.36 18.40 -0.37
N VAL A 234 -0.66 18.44 0.49
CA VAL A 234 -1.23 17.25 1.13
C VAL A 234 -2.30 16.64 0.24
N ASP A 235 -2.12 15.36 -0.09
CA ASP A 235 -3.10 14.55 -0.80
C ASP A 235 -4.06 13.83 0.16
N ARG A 236 -5.11 13.24 -0.40
CA ARG A 236 -5.99 12.26 0.26
C ARG A 236 -5.72 10.88 -0.35
N ALA A 237 -5.34 9.91 0.46
CA ALA A 237 -5.25 8.52 0.03
C ALA A 237 -6.63 7.87 0.12
N VAL A 238 -7.19 7.47 -1.00
CA VAL A 238 -8.55 6.92 -1.11
C VAL A 238 -8.54 5.57 -1.85
N LEU A 239 -9.58 4.78 -1.65
CA LEU A 239 -9.90 3.63 -2.48
C LEU A 239 -10.72 4.12 -3.68
N LEU A 240 -10.27 3.82 -4.89
CA LEU A 240 -11.09 4.02 -6.09
C LEU A 240 -11.83 2.72 -6.44
N ILE A 241 -13.12 2.83 -6.73
CA ILE A 241 -13.92 1.74 -7.27
C ILE A 241 -14.60 2.18 -8.56
N ARG A 242 -14.61 1.31 -9.56
CA ARG A 242 -15.41 1.54 -10.78
C ARG A 242 -16.89 1.56 -10.42
N GLU A 243 -17.64 2.52 -10.91
CA GLU A 243 -19.09 2.61 -10.63
C GLU A 243 -19.86 1.43 -11.20
N ASP A 244 -19.42 0.88 -12.35
CA ASP A 244 -20.01 -0.31 -12.96
C ASP A 244 -19.68 -1.63 -12.21
N ARG A 245 -19.04 -1.55 -11.06
CA ARG A 245 -18.71 -2.68 -10.15
C ARG A 245 -19.29 -2.51 -8.75
N LEU A 246 -20.04 -1.42 -8.51
CA LEU A 246 -20.64 -1.16 -7.20
C LEU A 246 -21.66 -2.22 -6.78
N ASP A 247 -22.36 -2.81 -7.73
CA ASP A 247 -23.32 -3.89 -7.52
C ASP A 247 -22.70 -5.20 -7.00
N ARG A 248 -21.39 -5.36 -7.12
CA ARG A 248 -20.63 -6.49 -6.53
C ARG A 248 -20.46 -6.39 -5.03
N LEU A 249 -20.66 -5.21 -4.45
CA LEU A 249 -20.53 -4.92 -3.03
C LEU A 249 -21.88 -4.61 -2.42
N ASP A 250 -22.19 -5.22 -1.28
CA ASP A 250 -23.36 -4.83 -0.51
C ASP A 250 -23.20 -3.45 0.13
N GLY A 251 -24.32 -2.79 0.46
CA GLY A 251 -24.31 -1.44 1.02
C GLY A 251 -23.59 -1.32 2.36
N ALA A 252 -23.59 -2.37 3.19
CA ALA A 252 -22.88 -2.38 4.46
C ALA A 252 -21.36 -2.43 4.24
N THR A 253 -20.90 -3.17 3.23
CA THR A 253 -19.50 -3.23 2.82
C THR A 253 -19.03 -1.91 2.22
N LEU A 254 -19.82 -1.29 1.32
CA LEU A 254 -19.52 0.04 0.78
C LEU A 254 -19.38 1.08 1.91
N THR A 255 -20.31 1.07 2.86
CA THR A 255 -20.25 1.96 4.04
C THR A 255 -19.01 1.71 4.89
N ALA A 256 -18.62 0.45 5.07
CA ALA A 256 -17.43 0.13 5.85
C ALA A 256 -16.14 0.59 5.15
N LEU A 257 -16.03 0.39 3.84
CA LEU A 257 -14.90 0.87 3.04
C LEU A 257 -14.81 2.40 3.06
N ASP A 258 -15.94 3.10 2.98
CA ASP A 258 -15.98 4.56 3.03
C ASP A 258 -15.57 5.13 4.39
N LYS A 259 -15.76 4.36 5.46
CA LYS A 259 -15.36 4.74 6.82
C LYS A 259 -13.91 4.38 7.17
N LEU A 260 -13.15 3.71 6.29
CA LEU A 260 -11.78 3.33 6.60
C LEU A 260 -10.88 4.56 6.79
N ARG A 261 -10.22 4.61 7.94
CA ARG A 261 -9.27 5.65 8.34
C ARG A 261 -8.11 4.96 9.05
N PHE A 262 -6.89 5.15 8.57
CA PHE A 262 -5.70 4.54 9.18
C PHE A 262 -4.77 5.59 9.78
N GLY A 263 -4.53 6.69 9.04
CA GLY A 263 -3.54 7.71 9.38
C GLY A 263 -2.11 7.32 8.98
N ASN A 264 -1.26 8.33 8.78
CA ASN A 264 0.11 8.15 8.31
C ASN A 264 0.94 7.30 9.27
N GLU A 265 0.91 7.62 10.56
CA GLU A 265 1.71 6.92 11.58
C GLU A 265 1.40 5.43 11.70
N LEU A 266 0.13 5.04 11.57
CA LEU A 266 -0.21 3.62 11.61
C LEU A 266 0.40 2.90 10.41
N ILE A 267 0.26 3.45 9.20
CA ILE A 267 0.82 2.85 7.99
C ILE A 267 2.34 2.77 8.09
N GLU A 268 3.03 3.81 8.57
CA GLU A 268 4.48 3.82 8.79
C GLU A 268 4.93 2.69 9.72
N ARG A 269 4.25 2.54 10.86
CA ARG A 269 4.56 1.46 11.83
C ARG A 269 4.30 0.06 11.27
N LEU A 270 3.19 -0.14 10.55
CA LEU A 270 2.86 -1.44 9.97
C LEU A 270 3.80 -1.79 8.81
N ASP A 271 4.13 -0.81 7.97
CA ASP A 271 5.09 -0.97 6.88
C ASP A 271 6.49 -1.29 7.43
N TYR A 272 6.91 -0.67 8.54
CA TYR A 272 8.15 -1.01 9.23
C TYR A 272 8.18 -2.46 9.71
N ARG A 273 7.10 -2.96 10.31
CA ARG A 273 6.98 -4.36 10.75
C ARG A 273 7.22 -5.33 9.60
N VAL A 274 6.66 -5.04 8.44
CA VAL A 274 6.80 -5.90 7.25
C VAL A 274 8.16 -5.71 6.58
N SER A 275 8.53 -4.45 6.30
CA SER A 275 9.70 -4.14 5.47
C SER A 275 11.03 -4.32 6.19
N ARG A 276 11.06 -4.21 7.52
CA ARG A 276 12.30 -4.29 8.32
C ARG A 276 12.33 -5.44 9.31
N LEU A 277 11.20 -5.79 9.92
CA LEU A 277 11.16 -6.92 10.85
C LEU A 277 10.80 -8.24 10.15
N GLY A 278 10.46 -8.22 8.85
CA GLY A 278 10.16 -9.40 8.05
C GLY A 278 8.86 -10.10 8.45
N GLU A 279 7.95 -9.40 9.12
CA GLU A 279 6.66 -9.99 9.50
C GLU A 279 5.76 -10.21 8.27
N PRO A 280 5.00 -11.31 8.22
CA PRO A 280 4.12 -11.58 7.09
C PRO A 280 3.04 -10.50 6.93
N LEU A 281 2.99 -9.88 5.76
CA LEU A 281 2.11 -8.75 5.42
C LEU A 281 0.65 -8.98 5.80
N ASP A 282 0.08 -10.14 5.42
CA ASP A 282 -1.33 -10.44 5.67
C ASP A 282 -1.64 -10.70 7.15
N ARG A 283 -0.66 -11.19 7.93
CA ARG A 283 -0.81 -11.31 9.37
C ARG A 283 -0.87 -9.94 10.02
N VAL A 284 0.09 -9.07 9.69
CA VAL A 284 0.16 -7.70 10.20
C VAL A 284 -1.13 -6.93 9.87
N ALA A 285 -1.64 -7.07 8.64
CA ALA A 285 -2.89 -6.43 8.23
C ALA A 285 -4.10 -6.92 9.04
N ARG A 286 -4.26 -8.25 9.22
CA ARG A 286 -5.38 -8.81 10.00
C ARG A 286 -5.33 -8.40 11.46
N GLU A 287 -4.16 -8.41 12.09
CA GLU A 287 -3.95 -7.94 13.47
C GLU A 287 -4.36 -6.46 13.62
N ALA A 288 -3.92 -5.62 12.68
CA ALA A 288 -4.25 -4.20 12.71
C ALA A 288 -5.75 -3.93 12.55
N ILE A 289 -6.42 -4.61 11.62
CA ILE A 289 -7.88 -4.47 11.44
C ILE A 289 -8.63 -4.96 12.68
N ALA A 290 -8.22 -6.08 13.28
CA ALA A 290 -8.83 -6.57 14.52
C ALA A 290 -8.68 -5.56 15.66
N ALA A 291 -7.50 -4.92 15.78
CA ALA A 291 -7.28 -3.89 16.80
C ALA A 291 -8.13 -2.63 16.59
N LEU A 292 -8.29 -2.19 15.33
CA LEU A 292 -9.13 -1.02 14.99
C LEU A 292 -10.63 -1.22 15.22
N GLN A 293 -11.09 -2.47 15.32
CA GLN A 293 -12.48 -2.83 15.56
C GLN A 293 -12.82 -3.04 17.03
N GLN A 294 -11.82 -3.07 17.93
CA GLN A 294 -12.06 -3.16 19.36
C GLN A 294 -12.56 -1.80 19.89
N PRO A 295 -13.64 -1.77 20.68
CA PRO A 295 -14.05 -0.54 21.36
C PRO A 295 -12.94 -0.09 22.31
N ALA A 296 -12.68 1.22 22.32
CA ALA A 296 -11.71 1.86 23.23
C ALA A 296 -12.18 1.79 24.68
#